data_25130dcf98a4e7754608e319944d5bf1
#
_entry.id   25130dcf98a4e7754608e319944d5bf1
#
_cell.length_a   1.000
_cell.length_b   1.000
_cell.length_c   1.000
_cell.angle_alpha   90.00
_cell.angle_beta   90.00
_cell.angle_gamma   90.00
#
_symmetry.space_group_name_H-M   'P 1'
#
loop_
_entity.id
_entity.type
_entity.pdbx_description
1 polymer ?
#
loop_
_entity_poly.entity_id
_entity_poly.type
_entity_poly.pdbx_seq_one_letter_code
_entity_poly.pdbx_strand_id
1 'polypeptide(L)'
;MTFWDIILYTVSYFGLFTAVFFLLTLIENRNQIKNPRPPQKLPKVTVMVPACNEQDCLAKTVESLLSLDYPKELLQIIVIDDGSTDKTLRIARGFEKDGVLVLTKPNGGKGTALNLGLKHATGEFVVCLDADSVVEPDALKKMLGYFRRKAVMAVTPSLKCTEPKTIWQRIQVIEFLLGVYLRKVFAYLGSIHVTPGPFTVFRKELFDKHGGYDTTTCTEDIEISLRIQSLGYEIENAVDANVYAVAMPTFNTTRKQRVRWYKGFLENTQKYKHLLFSRKYGNLGLFVLPSAYLSVILATVMVSYSLYVMADKNYQRFMNLYNVNFDIWRLLEFKWDIFYLDQSPLMIIGLAALAIGIAMIVLAKRMSREKQSLTLNYVLFMFLYLPLYTFWWLNAIHARIKNKDVGWRGRKRKEAEIKYA
;
A
#
# COMPACT_ATOMS: atom_id res chain seq x y z
N MET A 1 22.95 -15.70 -27.97
CA MET A 1 22.29 -15.01 -26.86
C MET A 1 22.66 -13.55 -26.94
N THR A 2 21.70 -12.68 -27.21
CA THR A 2 21.96 -11.23 -27.30
C THR A 2 22.05 -10.63 -25.88
N PHE A 3 22.59 -9.41 -25.78
CA PHE A 3 22.59 -8.65 -24.52
C PHE A 3 21.16 -8.52 -23.93
N TRP A 4 20.17 -8.33 -24.77
CA TRP A 4 18.77 -8.22 -24.37
C TRP A 4 18.19 -9.54 -23.85
N ASP A 5 18.61 -10.68 -24.42
CA ASP A 5 18.19 -12.00 -23.89
C ASP A 5 18.68 -12.18 -22.45
N ILE A 6 19.93 -11.79 -22.16
CA ILE A 6 20.48 -11.86 -20.79
C ILE A 6 19.66 -11.01 -19.83
N ILE A 7 19.30 -9.79 -20.23
CA ILE A 7 18.45 -8.91 -19.41
C ILE A 7 17.09 -9.53 -19.16
N LEU A 8 16.41 -10.01 -20.21
CA LEU A 8 15.08 -10.63 -20.10
C LEU A 8 15.10 -11.85 -19.17
N TYR A 9 16.09 -12.73 -19.33
CA TYR A 9 16.26 -13.87 -18.43
C TYR A 9 16.53 -13.44 -17.00
N THR A 10 17.36 -12.44 -16.77
CA THR A 10 17.67 -11.92 -15.44
C THR A 10 16.42 -11.34 -14.76
N VAL A 11 15.64 -10.53 -15.47
CA VAL A 11 14.39 -9.95 -14.96
C VAL A 11 13.39 -11.04 -14.62
N SER A 12 13.20 -11.98 -15.54
CA SER A 12 12.26 -13.08 -15.38
C SER A 12 12.65 -14.01 -14.23
N TYR A 13 13.94 -14.35 -14.14
CA TYR A 13 14.49 -15.15 -13.03
C TYR A 13 14.29 -14.45 -11.68
N PHE A 14 14.65 -13.18 -11.56
CA PHE A 14 14.48 -12.43 -10.34
C PHE A 14 13.00 -12.35 -9.90
N GLY A 15 12.10 -12.07 -10.84
CA GLY A 15 10.67 -12.03 -10.59
C GLY A 15 10.12 -13.38 -10.10
N LEU A 16 10.48 -14.46 -10.80
CA LEU A 16 10.07 -15.82 -10.44
C LEU A 16 10.67 -16.24 -9.09
N PHE A 17 11.97 -16.03 -8.88
CA PHE A 17 12.64 -16.32 -7.62
C PHE A 17 11.95 -15.63 -6.44
N THR A 18 11.69 -14.33 -6.57
CA THR A 18 11.05 -13.55 -5.51
C THR A 18 9.63 -14.04 -5.22
N ALA A 19 8.85 -14.35 -6.28
CA ALA A 19 7.50 -14.87 -6.14
C ALA A 19 7.48 -16.25 -5.47
N VAL A 20 8.37 -17.17 -5.88
CA VAL A 20 8.54 -18.50 -5.26
C VAL A 20 8.97 -18.37 -3.80
N PHE A 21 9.96 -17.51 -3.51
CA PHE A 21 10.44 -17.28 -2.15
C PHE A 21 9.31 -16.81 -1.22
N PHE A 22 8.50 -15.85 -1.66
CA PHE A 22 7.36 -15.36 -0.87
C PHE A 22 6.27 -16.41 -0.71
N LEU A 23 6.00 -17.23 -1.75
CA LEU A 23 5.04 -18.32 -1.66
C LEU A 23 5.51 -19.39 -0.67
N LEU A 24 6.76 -19.81 -0.74
CA LEU A 24 7.34 -20.78 0.20
C LEU A 24 7.35 -20.26 1.64
N THR A 25 7.70 -18.98 1.84
CA THR A 25 7.63 -18.34 3.17
C THR A 25 6.22 -18.43 3.76
N LEU A 26 5.18 -18.19 2.96
CA LEU A 26 3.80 -18.31 3.42
C LEU A 26 3.41 -19.77 3.74
N ILE A 27 3.80 -20.71 2.87
CA ILE A 27 3.50 -22.15 3.05
C ILE A 27 4.17 -22.70 4.31
N GLU A 28 5.43 -22.35 4.54
CA GLU A 28 6.18 -22.77 5.72
C GLU A 28 5.50 -22.27 7.02
N ASN A 29 5.01 -21.03 7.00
CA ASN A 29 4.36 -20.41 8.16
C ASN A 29 2.82 -20.53 8.16
N ARG A 30 2.25 -21.46 7.37
CA ARG A 30 0.78 -21.59 7.22
C ARG A 30 0.02 -21.79 8.53
N ASN A 31 0.63 -22.43 9.53
CA ASN A 31 0.02 -22.66 10.84
C ASN A 31 -0.12 -21.37 11.67
N GLN A 32 0.63 -20.31 11.33
CA GLN A 32 0.64 -19.02 12.00
C GLN A 32 -0.19 -17.95 11.26
N ILE A 33 -0.95 -18.34 10.22
CA ILE A 33 -1.81 -17.40 9.46
C ILE A 33 -2.96 -16.88 10.34
N LYS A 34 -3.49 -17.75 11.24
CA LYS A 34 -4.59 -17.37 12.13
C LYS A 34 -4.13 -16.33 13.16
N ASN A 35 -4.98 -15.33 13.36
CA ASN A 35 -4.71 -14.33 14.39
C ASN A 35 -4.66 -14.96 15.78
N PRO A 36 -3.75 -14.50 16.67
CA PRO A 36 -3.76 -14.86 18.07
C PRO A 36 -5.09 -14.45 18.73
N ARG A 37 -5.53 -15.23 19.73
CA ARG A 37 -6.74 -14.85 20.50
C ARG A 37 -6.54 -13.49 21.14
N PRO A 38 -7.58 -12.64 21.22
CA PRO A 38 -7.51 -11.37 21.94
C PRO A 38 -7.12 -11.58 23.42
N PRO A 39 -6.59 -10.54 24.08
CA PRO A 39 -6.29 -10.63 25.50
C PRO A 39 -7.58 -10.81 26.32
N GLN A 40 -7.51 -11.53 27.44
CA GLN A 40 -8.68 -11.74 28.32
C GLN A 40 -9.21 -10.42 28.87
N LYS A 41 -8.33 -9.52 29.31
CA LYS A 41 -8.66 -8.15 29.71
C LYS A 41 -8.36 -7.25 28.52
N LEU A 42 -9.44 -6.64 27.98
CA LEU A 42 -9.30 -5.71 26.87
C LEU A 42 -8.68 -4.39 27.36
N PRO A 43 -7.65 -3.88 26.66
CA PRO A 43 -6.99 -2.62 27.01
C PRO A 43 -7.83 -1.40 26.57
N LYS A 44 -7.52 -0.23 27.11
CA LYS A 44 -8.08 1.03 26.59
C LYS A 44 -7.42 1.40 25.26
N VAL A 45 -8.24 1.74 24.26
CA VAL A 45 -7.78 2.09 22.90
C VAL A 45 -8.29 3.48 22.52
N THR A 46 -7.45 4.28 21.90
CA THR A 46 -7.83 5.56 21.28
C THR A 46 -7.73 5.44 19.76
N VAL A 47 -8.83 5.69 19.07
CA VAL A 47 -8.86 5.77 17.60
C VAL A 47 -8.87 7.23 17.19
N MET A 48 -7.89 7.62 16.37
CA MET A 48 -7.70 8.98 15.85
C MET A 48 -8.07 9.02 14.37
N VAL A 49 -8.96 9.94 14.01
CA VAL A 49 -9.45 10.14 12.63
C VAL A 49 -9.06 11.55 12.18
N PRO A 50 -7.89 11.72 11.52
CA PRO A 50 -7.54 13.01 10.91
C PRO A 50 -8.42 13.24 9.68
N ALA A 51 -9.11 14.38 9.62
CA ALA A 51 -10.02 14.73 8.54
C ALA A 51 -9.70 16.11 7.95
N CYS A 52 -9.75 16.22 6.62
CA CYS A 52 -9.62 17.47 5.91
C CYS A 52 -10.40 17.44 4.60
N ASN A 53 -11.54 18.16 4.53
CA ASN A 53 -12.46 18.16 3.39
C ASN A 53 -12.96 16.74 3.04
N GLU A 54 -13.58 16.06 4.02
CA GLU A 54 -14.09 14.69 3.94
C GLU A 54 -15.60 14.62 4.23
N GLN A 55 -16.35 15.68 3.90
CA GLN A 55 -17.80 15.75 4.18
C GLN A 55 -18.61 14.57 3.64
N ASP A 56 -18.15 13.92 2.56
CA ASP A 56 -18.89 12.83 1.91
C ASP A 56 -18.62 11.44 2.53
N CYS A 57 -17.55 11.30 3.32
CA CYS A 57 -17.08 10.00 3.83
C CYS A 57 -17.07 9.93 5.36
N LEU A 58 -16.77 11.04 6.06
CA LEU A 58 -16.49 11.06 7.50
C LEU A 58 -17.61 10.42 8.35
N ALA A 59 -18.87 10.68 8.02
CA ALA A 59 -19.99 10.11 8.78
C ALA A 59 -19.93 8.57 8.82
N LYS A 60 -19.76 7.93 7.68
CA LYS A 60 -19.65 6.47 7.57
C LYS A 60 -18.43 5.92 8.32
N THR A 61 -17.31 6.65 8.28
CA THR A 61 -16.11 6.28 9.03
C THR A 61 -16.37 6.29 10.53
N VAL A 62 -16.97 7.35 11.08
CA VAL A 62 -17.27 7.45 12.51
C VAL A 62 -18.34 6.42 12.92
N GLU A 63 -19.39 6.22 12.13
CA GLU A 63 -20.41 5.19 12.37
C GLU A 63 -19.79 3.78 12.44
N SER A 64 -18.82 3.48 11.59
CA SER A 64 -18.10 2.19 11.63
C SER A 64 -17.30 2.00 12.92
N LEU A 65 -16.75 3.08 13.47
CA LEU A 65 -16.04 3.05 14.75
C LEU A 65 -17.00 2.88 15.94
N LEU A 66 -18.16 3.53 15.90
CA LEU A 66 -19.19 3.39 16.93
C LEU A 66 -19.82 1.99 16.95
N SER A 67 -19.74 1.27 15.81
CA SER A 67 -20.22 -0.11 15.64
C SER A 67 -19.17 -1.18 15.96
N LEU A 68 -17.97 -0.82 16.40
CA LEU A 68 -16.93 -1.78 16.78
C LEU A 68 -17.43 -2.69 17.92
N ASP A 69 -17.16 -3.98 17.80
CA ASP A 69 -17.38 -4.96 18.88
C ASP A 69 -16.31 -4.76 19.98
N TYR A 70 -16.45 -3.64 20.70
CA TYR A 70 -15.53 -3.23 21.77
C TYR A 70 -16.29 -2.49 22.87
N PRO A 71 -15.95 -2.69 24.17
CA PRO A 71 -16.59 -1.95 25.25
C PRO A 71 -16.43 -0.44 25.08
N LYS A 72 -17.52 0.30 25.10
CA LYS A 72 -17.54 1.76 24.84
C LYS A 72 -16.68 2.53 25.83
N GLU A 73 -16.64 2.11 27.08
CA GLU A 73 -15.81 2.70 28.15
C GLU A 73 -14.30 2.51 27.94
N LEU A 74 -13.92 1.53 27.12
CA LEU A 74 -12.50 1.25 26.76
C LEU A 74 -12.12 1.82 25.38
N LEU A 75 -13.07 2.43 24.65
CA LEU A 75 -12.88 2.98 23.32
C LEU A 75 -13.02 4.50 23.33
N GLN A 76 -11.93 5.22 23.09
CA GLN A 76 -11.93 6.64 22.85
C GLN A 76 -11.84 6.91 21.36
N ILE A 77 -12.77 7.70 20.80
CA ILE A 77 -12.74 8.14 19.40
C ILE A 77 -12.44 9.64 19.37
N ILE A 78 -11.42 10.03 18.60
CA ILE A 78 -11.00 11.44 18.41
C ILE A 78 -11.04 11.75 16.92
N VAL A 79 -11.90 12.66 16.50
CA VAL A 79 -11.88 13.24 15.16
C VAL A 79 -11.09 14.53 15.19
N ILE A 80 -10.08 14.66 14.34
CA ILE A 80 -9.22 15.85 14.27
C ILE A 80 -9.43 16.54 12.93
N ASP A 81 -10.14 17.66 12.94
CA ASP A 81 -10.32 18.50 11.76
C ASP A 81 -9.05 19.34 11.51
N ASP A 82 -8.38 19.05 10.41
CA ASP A 82 -7.15 19.74 9.98
C ASP A 82 -7.48 20.93 9.07
N GLY A 83 -8.36 21.83 9.55
CA GLY A 83 -8.72 23.08 8.90
C GLY A 83 -9.55 22.88 7.64
N SER A 84 -10.60 22.09 7.70
CA SER A 84 -11.54 21.89 6.59
C SER A 84 -12.29 23.16 6.21
N THR A 85 -12.60 23.31 4.94
CA THR A 85 -13.34 24.42 4.36
C THR A 85 -14.76 24.04 3.92
N ASP A 86 -15.10 22.75 4.02
CA ASP A 86 -16.40 22.18 3.72
C ASP A 86 -17.20 21.87 5.00
N LYS A 87 -18.20 20.99 4.91
CA LYS A 87 -19.05 20.61 6.03
C LYS A 87 -18.43 19.58 7.01
N THR A 88 -17.15 19.18 6.81
CA THR A 88 -16.47 18.13 7.61
C THR A 88 -16.55 18.39 9.11
N LEU A 89 -16.14 19.58 9.56
CA LEU A 89 -16.17 19.94 11.00
C LEU A 89 -17.59 19.89 11.58
N ARG A 90 -18.59 20.36 10.82
CA ARG A 90 -19.99 20.33 11.26
C ARG A 90 -20.50 18.90 11.43
N ILE A 91 -20.12 18.01 10.48
CA ILE A 91 -20.47 16.58 10.55
C ILE A 91 -19.80 15.93 11.76
N ALA A 92 -18.49 16.19 11.97
CA ALA A 92 -17.76 15.67 13.13
C ALA A 92 -18.44 16.03 14.46
N ARG A 93 -18.81 17.32 14.65
CA ARG A 93 -19.50 17.79 15.87
C ARG A 93 -20.85 17.15 16.09
N GLY A 94 -21.53 16.68 15.04
CA GLY A 94 -22.77 15.91 15.17
C GLY A 94 -22.63 14.65 15.99
N PHE A 95 -21.42 14.07 16.09
CA PHE A 95 -21.12 12.85 16.85
C PHE A 95 -20.60 13.12 18.29
N GLU A 96 -20.46 14.38 18.73
CA GLU A 96 -20.08 14.71 20.13
C GLU A 96 -21.09 14.13 21.13
N LYS A 97 -22.38 14.09 20.77
CA LYS A 97 -23.45 13.46 21.55
C LYS A 97 -23.27 11.94 21.74
N ASP A 98 -22.52 11.29 20.85
CA ASP A 98 -22.19 9.86 20.88
C ASP A 98 -20.85 9.60 21.58
N GLY A 99 -20.26 10.62 22.25
CA GLY A 99 -19.00 10.52 23.01
C GLY A 99 -17.73 10.67 22.17
N VAL A 100 -17.82 11.13 20.91
CA VAL A 100 -16.66 11.42 20.06
C VAL A 100 -16.05 12.75 20.45
N LEU A 101 -14.74 12.76 20.73
CA LEU A 101 -14.01 13.99 20.96
C LEU A 101 -13.64 14.64 19.62
N VAL A 102 -14.06 15.88 19.40
CA VAL A 102 -13.74 16.63 18.18
C VAL A 102 -12.73 17.71 18.48
N LEU A 103 -11.59 17.65 17.80
CA LEU A 103 -10.52 18.63 17.85
C LEU A 103 -10.43 19.36 16.50
N THR A 104 -10.06 20.64 16.52
CA THR A 104 -9.82 21.41 15.28
C THR A 104 -8.54 22.21 15.39
N LYS A 105 -7.87 22.39 14.25
CA LYS A 105 -6.65 23.18 14.13
C LYS A 105 -6.52 23.76 12.72
N PRO A 106 -5.71 24.80 12.53
CA PRO A 106 -5.31 25.25 11.20
C PRO A 106 -4.64 24.11 10.42
N ASN A 107 -4.88 24.05 9.09
CA ASN A 107 -4.32 22.98 8.26
C ASN A 107 -2.79 22.93 8.34
N GLY A 108 -2.26 21.81 8.77
CA GLY A 108 -0.82 21.53 8.87
C GLY A 108 -0.44 20.16 8.34
N GLY A 109 -1.43 19.42 7.79
CA GLY A 109 -1.25 18.07 7.25
C GLY A 109 -1.48 16.98 8.29
N LYS A 110 -1.65 15.73 7.77
CA LYS A 110 -2.08 14.56 8.53
C LYS A 110 -1.20 14.29 9.76
N GLY A 111 0.13 14.35 9.63
CA GLY A 111 1.05 14.10 10.74
C GLY A 111 0.84 15.09 11.90
N THR A 112 0.58 16.37 11.61
CA THR A 112 0.31 17.37 12.67
C THR A 112 -1.04 17.15 13.34
N ALA A 113 -2.06 16.72 12.59
CA ALA A 113 -3.36 16.37 13.14
C ALA A 113 -3.25 15.13 14.06
N LEU A 114 -2.54 14.08 13.62
CA LEU A 114 -2.28 12.89 14.44
C LEU A 114 -1.51 13.25 15.72
N ASN A 115 -0.51 14.13 15.65
CA ASN A 115 0.24 14.58 16.82
C ASN A 115 -0.64 15.37 17.82
N LEU A 116 -1.62 16.13 17.32
CA LEU A 116 -2.63 16.74 18.20
C LEU A 116 -3.50 15.67 18.88
N GLY A 117 -3.97 14.66 18.11
CA GLY A 117 -4.72 13.52 18.64
C GLY A 117 -3.95 12.75 19.71
N LEU A 118 -2.64 12.49 19.50
CA LEU A 118 -1.78 11.81 20.46
C LEU A 118 -1.71 12.51 21.83
N LYS A 119 -1.73 13.85 21.87
CA LYS A 119 -1.74 14.62 23.13
C LYS A 119 -3.00 14.40 23.96
N HIS A 120 -4.12 14.02 23.30
CA HIS A 120 -5.42 13.78 23.95
C HIS A 120 -5.73 12.29 24.07
N ALA A 121 -4.85 11.42 23.55
CA ALA A 121 -5.06 9.97 23.59
C ALA A 121 -4.83 9.42 24.99
N THR A 122 -5.85 8.76 25.54
CA THR A 122 -5.84 8.16 26.88
C THR A 122 -5.69 6.64 26.85
N GLY A 123 -5.71 6.02 25.66
CA GLY A 123 -5.57 4.57 25.48
C GLY A 123 -4.14 4.09 25.66
N GLU A 124 -3.97 2.83 26.07
CA GLU A 124 -2.70 2.10 26.02
C GLU A 124 -2.25 1.86 24.57
N PHE A 125 -3.23 1.72 23.68
CA PHE A 125 -3.03 1.62 22.24
C PHE A 125 -3.64 2.80 21.53
N VAL A 126 -3.01 3.21 20.43
CA VAL A 126 -3.50 4.25 19.54
C VAL A 126 -3.67 3.69 18.13
N VAL A 127 -4.73 4.11 17.47
CA VAL A 127 -5.08 3.68 16.11
C VAL A 127 -5.23 4.91 15.25
N CYS A 128 -4.66 4.90 14.05
CA CYS A 128 -4.95 5.90 13.03
C CYS A 128 -5.96 5.30 12.04
N LEU A 129 -7.06 6.00 11.73
CA LEU A 129 -8.00 5.63 10.67
C LEU A 129 -8.20 6.82 9.74
N ASP A 130 -8.00 6.62 8.44
CA ASP A 130 -8.27 7.65 7.44
C ASP A 130 -9.79 7.93 7.36
N ALA A 131 -10.15 9.22 7.19
CA ALA A 131 -11.55 9.70 7.24
C ALA A 131 -12.44 9.20 6.08
N ASP A 132 -11.88 8.46 5.11
CA ASP A 132 -12.54 7.83 3.97
C ASP A 132 -12.58 6.30 4.07
N SER A 133 -12.27 5.74 5.24
CA SER A 133 -12.14 4.30 5.44
C SER A 133 -13.19 3.78 6.44
N VAL A 134 -13.61 2.52 6.25
CA VAL A 134 -14.61 1.82 7.06
C VAL A 134 -14.00 0.55 7.62
N VAL A 135 -14.22 0.27 8.90
CA VAL A 135 -13.65 -0.87 9.62
C VAL A 135 -14.73 -1.91 9.96
N GLU A 136 -14.39 -3.21 9.84
CA GLU A 136 -15.28 -4.28 10.31
C GLU A 136 -15.38 -4.32 11.85
N PRO A 137 -16.53 -4.68 12.43
CA PRO A 137 -16.75 -4.62 13.88
C PRO A 137 -15.75 -5.41 14.72
N ASP A 138 -15.27 -6.55 14.24
CA ASP A 138 -14.36 -7.45 14.97
C ASP A 138 -12.85 -7.17 14.70
N ALA A 139 -12.54 -6.21 13.84
CA ALA A 139 -11.17 -5.95 13.39
C ALA A 139 -10.22 -5.60 14.55
N LEU A 140 -10.64 -4.72 15.46
CA LEU A 140 -9.81 -4.29 16.58
C LEU A 140 -9.43 -5.48 17.49
N LYS A 141 -10.38 -6.33 17.86
CA LYS A 141 -10.12 -7.52 18.71
C LYS A 141 -9.15 -8.48 18.06
N LYS A 142 -9.26 -8.72 16.74
CA LYS A 142 -8.33 -9.58 15.97
C LYS A 142 -6.89 -9.06 16.00
N MET A 143 -6.70 -7.75 16.03
CA MET A 143 -5.37 -7.14 16.03
C MET A 143 -4.71 -7.15 17.40
N LEU A 144 -5.47 -6.98 18.48
CA LEU A 144 -4.95 -6.87 19.84
C LEU A 144 -4.25 -8.14 20.33
N GLY A 145 -4.59 -9.32 19.80
CA GLY A 145 -3.96 -10.58 20.17
C GLY A 145 -2.44 -10.64 19.90
N TYR A 146 -1.96 -9.92 18.91
CA TYR A 146 -0.55 -9.88 18.54
C TYR A 146 0.34 -9.17 19.56
N PHE A 147 -0.22 -8.25 20.33
CA PHE A 147 0.53 -7.48 21.34
C PHE A 147 0.90 -8.25 22.61
N ARG A 148 0.62 -9.57 22.67
CA ARG A 148 1.17 -10.43 23.75
C ARG A 148 2.70 -10.44 23.78
N ARG A 149 3.35 -10.29 22.62
CA ARG A 149 4.79 -10.13 22.50
C ARG A 149 5.14 -8.65 22.68
N LYS A 150 5.99 -8.35 23.68
CA LYS A 150 6.41 -6.97 23.99
C LYS A 150 7.17 -6.30 22.85
N ALA A 151 7.86 -7.08 22.02
CA ALA A 151 8.57 -6.59 20.84
C ALA A 151 7.64 -6.02 19.74
N VAL A 152 6.35 -6.42 19.72
CA VAL A 152 5.37 -5.94 18.73
C VAL A 152 4.90 -4.54 19.12
N MET A 153 5.27 -3.54 18.31
CA MET A 153 4.89 -2.14 18.51
C MET A 153 3.77 -1.69 17.58
N ALA A 154 3.55 -2.40 16.46
CA ALA A 154 2.46 -2.10 15.55
C ALA A 154 1.84 -3.37 14.96
N VAL A 155 0.53 -3.30 14.65
CA VAL A 155 -0.20 -4.35 13.93
C VAL A 155 -0.97 -3.69 12.81
N THR A 156 -0.75 -4.17 11.58
CA THR A 156 -1.42 -3.67 10.37
C THR A 156 -2.66 -4.49 10.04
N PRO A 157 -3.73 -3.88 9.51
CA PRO A 157 -4.96 -4.56 9.11
C PRO A 157 -4.84 -5.22 7.74
N SER A 158 -5.91 -5.92 7.36
CA SER A 158 -6.21 -6.33 5.99
C SER A 158 -6.89 -5.18 5.25
N LEU A 159 -6.11 -4.36 4.56
CA LEU A 159 -6.63 -3.21 3.82
C LEU A 159 -7.18 -3.65 2.46
N LYS A 160 -8.45 -3.37 2.20
CA LYS A 160 -9.19 -3.70 0.99
C LYS A 160 -9.77 -2.46 0.34
N CYS A 161 -10.16 -2.58 -0.93
CA CYS A 161 -10.96 -1.56 -1.60
C CYS A 161 -12.44 -1.78 -1.36
N THR A 162 -13.20 -0.69 -1.27
CA THR A 162 -14.65 -0.71 -1.46
C THR A 162 -14.99 -1.21 -2.88
N GLU A 163 -16.27 -1.49 -3.15
CA GLU A 163 -16.71 -1.97 -4.46
C GLU A 163 -16.25 -1.05 -5.61
N PRO A 164 -15.51 -1.58 -6.62
CA PRO A 164 -14.93 -0.76 -7.67
C PRO A 164 -15.96 -0.39 -8.73
N LYS A 165 -16.04 0.91 -9.07
CA LYS A 165 -16.92 1.45 -10.12
C LYS A 165 -16.21 1.74 -11.42
N THR A 166 -14.90 2.00 -11.38
CA THR A 166 -14.09 2.39 -12.54
C THR A 166 -12.97 1.38 -12.81
N ILE A 167 -12.41 1.41 -14.01
CA ILE A 167 -11.26 0.56 -14.40
C ILE A 167 -10.05 0.81 -13.47
N TRP A 168 -9.82 2.05 -13.06
CA TRP A 168 -8.74 2.43 -12.16
C TRP A 168 -8.90 1.82 -10.77
N GLN A 169 -10.13 1.80 -10.27
CA GLN A 169 -10.46 1.14 -8.99
C GLN A 169 -10.32 -0.38 -9.08
N ARG A 170 -10.72 -0.99 -10.22
CA ARG A 170 -10.58 -2.45 -10.44
C ARG A 170 -9.13 -2.92 -10.37
N ILE A 171 -8.21 -2.16 -10.95
CA ILE A 171 -6.77 -2.45 -10.86
C ILE A 171 -6.29 -2.37 -9.41
N GLN A 172 -6.73 -1.36 -8.65
CA GLN A 172 -6.36 -1.18 -7.25
C GLN A 172 -6.88 -2.29 -6.33
N VAL A 173 -8.01 -2.96 -6.65
CA VAL A 173 -8.49 -4.12 -5.89
C VAL A 173 -7.43 -5.22 -5.83
N ILE A 174 -6.82 -5.56 -6.96
CA ILE A 174 -5.76 -6.59 -7.00
C ILE A 174 -4.49 -6.11 -6.29
N GLU A 175 -4.10 -4.84 -6.49
CA GLU A 175 -2.95 -4.24 -5.81
C GLU A 175 -3.10 -4.31 -4.27
N PHE A 176 -4.29 -4.01 -3.73
CA PHE A 176 -4.55 -4.07 -2.28
C PHE A 176 -4.54 -5.50 -1.75
N LEU A 177 -5.12 -6.45 -2.50
CA LEU A 177 -5.08 -7.87 -2.14
C LEU A 177 -3.66 -8.43 -2.14
N LEU A 178 -2.84 -8.09 -3.15
CA LEU A 178 -1.42 -8.43 -3.14
C LEU A 178 -0.71 -7.76 -1.95
N GLY A 179 -1.11 -6.53 -1.60
CA GLY A 179 -0.62 -5.85 -0.41
C GLY A 179 -0.95 -6.60 0.89
N VAL A 180 -2.13 -7.23 1.01
CA VAL A 180 -2.47 -8.10 2.16
C VAL A 180 -1.54 -9.30 2.21
N TYR A 181 -1.37 -10.00 1.08
CA TYR A 181 -0.47 -11.14 0.97
C TYR A 181 0.97 -10.79 1.36
N LEU A 182 1.51 -9.75 0.73
CA LEU A 182 2.90 -9.35 0.94
C LEU A 182 3.15 -8.87 2.39
N ARG A 183 2.23 -8.11 2.99
CA ARG A 183 2.38 -7.69 4.40
C ARG A 183 2.44 -8.89 5.35
N LYS A 184 1.64 -9.95 5.10
CA LYS A 184 1.74 -11.16 5.93
C LYS A 184 3.07 -11.88 5.75
N VAL A 185 3.56 -12.01 4.52
CA VAL A 185 4.88 -12.57 4.23
C VAL A 185 5.98 -11.72 4.89
N PHE A 186 5.90 -10.39 4.76
CA PHE A 186 6.87 -9.49 5.40
C PHE A 186 6.80 -9.52 6.93
N ALA A 187 5.64 -9.80 7.52
CA ALA A 187 5.55 -10.06 8.96
C ALA A 187 6.38 -11.28 9.36
N TYR A 188 6.27 -12.38 8.63
CA TYR A 188 7.08 -13.58 8.89
C TYR A 188 8.59 -13.36 8.68
N LEU A 189 8.94 -12.47 7.76
CA LEU A 189 10.33 -12.09 7.52
C LEU A 189 10.84 -10.98 8.48
N GLY A 190 10.00 -10.50 9.41
CA GLY A 190 10.34 -9.36 10.29
C GLY A 190 10.64 -8.09 9.48
N SER A 191 9.92 -7.83 8.36
CA SER A 191 10.34 -6.86 7.34
C SER A 191 9.22 -5.96 6.85
N ILE A 192 8.13 -5.79 7.63
CA ILE A 192 7.08 -4.83 7.28
C ILE A 192 7.66 -3.41 7.29
N HIS A 193 7.66 -2.75 6.15
CA HIS A 193 8.24 -1.42 5.95
C HIS A 193 7.19 -0.35 5.60
N VAL A 194 5.91 -0.72 5.64
CA VAL A 194 4.77 0.20 5.48
C VAL A 194 3.68 -0.21 6.46
N THR A 195 3.27 0.72 7.33
CA THR A 195 2.11 0.59 8.21
C THR A 195 0.97 1.43 7.64
N PRO A 196 0.06 0.85 6.83
CA PRO A 196 -0.98 1.63 6.15
C PRO A 196 -1.74 2.53 7.13
N GLY A 197 -2.00 3.77 6.71
CA GLY A 197 -2.74 4.76 7.51
C GLY A 197 -4.08 4.23 8.03
N PRO A 198 -4.91 3.56 7.20
CA PRO A 198 -6.18 3.04 7.68
C PRO A 198 -6.02 1.93 8.71
N PHE A 199 -6.37 2.23 9.97
CA PHE A 199 -6.56 1.32 11.10
C PHE A 199 -5.33 0.52 11.56
N THR A 200 -4.10 1.03 11.37
CA THR A 200 -2.94 0.44 12.05
C THR A 200 -2.99 0.74 13.54
N VAL A 201 -2.84 -0.31 14.36
CA VAL A 201 -2.81 -0.23 15.83
C VAL A 201 -1.37 -0.15 16.29
N PHE A 202 -1.05 0.82 17.16
CA PHE A 202 0.28 1.03 17.74
C PHE A 202 0.21 0.96 19.26
N ARG A 203 1.28 0.46 19.92
CA ARG A 203 1.47 0.75 21.35
C ARG A 203 1.71 2.24 21.53
N LYS A 204 0.96 2.91 22.41
CA LYS A 204 1.17 4.33 22.71
C LYS A 204 2.57 4.60 23.22
N GLU A 205 3.15 3.65 23.96
CA GLU A 205 4.53 3.66 24.46
C GLU A 205 5.57 4.00 23.37
N LEU A 206 5.34 3.58 22.12
CA LEU A 206 6.21 3.92 20.99
C LEU A 206 6.34 5.45 20.82
N PHE A 207 5.20 6.13 20.85
CA PHE A 207 5.16 7.59 20.68
C PHE A 207 5.67 8.34 21.91
N ASP A 208 5.37 7.82 23.10
CA ASP A 208 5.80 8.42 24.37
C ASP A 208 7.34 8.37 24.51
N LYS A 209 7.98 7.30 24.03
CA LYS A 209 9.44 7.11 24.14
C LYS A 209 10.23 7.68 22.94
N HIS A 210 9.67 7.60 21.74
CA HIS A 210 10.42 7.87 20.50
C HIS A 210 9.84 9.03 19.68
N GLY A 211 8.91 9.79 20.27
CA GLY A 211 8.29 10.97 19.64
C GLY A 211 7.11 10.65 18.74
N GLY A 212 6.32 11.65 18.40
CA GLY A 212 5.13 11.57 17.57
C GLY A 212 5.40 11.22 16.11
N TYR A 213 4.40 11.44 15.26
CA TYR A 213 4.56 11.30 13.81
C TYR A 213 5.48 12.39 13.25
N ASP A 214 6.33 11.99 12.31
CA ASP A 214 7.19 12.95 11.59
C ASP A 214 6.33 13.81 10.63
N THR A 215 6.34 15.11 10.86
CA THR A 215 5.62 16.08 10.05
C THR A 215 6.41 16.55 8.82
N THR A 216 7.70 16.14 8.72
CA THR A 216 8.58 16.54 7.62
C THR A 216 8.51 15.61 6.40
N THR A 217 7.93 14.44 6.52
CA THR A 217 7.72 13.48 5.42
C THR A 217 6.34 13.63 4.79
N CYS A 218 6.20 13.22 3.53
CA CYS A 218 4.90 13.14 2.87
C CYS A 218 4.19 11.79 3.07
N THR A 219 4.85 10.83 3.77
CA THR A 219 4.33 9.49 4.08
C THR A 219 4.77 9.09 5.49
N GLU A 220 4.00 9.54 6.48
CA GLU A 220 4.22 9.28 7.90
C GLU A 220 4.12 7.78 8.23
N ASP A 221 3.36 7.03 7.45
CA ASP A 221 3.12 5.60 7.56
C ASP A 221 4.36 4.75 7.18
N ILE A 222 5.12 5.17 6.19
CA ILE A 222 6.41 4.56 5.84
C ILE A 222 7.47 4.94 6.87
N GLU A 223 7.51 6.21 7.26
CA GLU A 223 8.49 6.70 8.23
C GLU A 223 8.40 5.94 9.55
N ILE A 224 7.19 5.84 10.12
CA ILE A 224 7.00 5.19 11.42
C ILE A 224 7.33 3.70 11.38
N SER A 225 7.04 2.99 10.26
CA SER A 225 7.41 1.60 10.13
C SER A 225 8.92 1.40 10.04
N LEU A 226 9.66 2.23 9.28
CA LEU A 226 11.12 2.16 9.25
C LEU A 226 11.74 2.55 10.59
N ARG A 227 11.14 3.48 11.33
CA ARG A 227 11.55 3.85 12.70
C ARG A 227 11.40 2.66 13.65
N ILE A 228 10.26 2.00 13.66
CA ILE A 228 10.01 0.79 14.47
C ILE A 228 11.07 -0.28 14.18
N GLN A 229 11.33 -0.57 12.91
CA GLN A 229 12.34 -1.54 12.48
C GLN A 229 13.76 -1.12 12.88
N SER A 230 14.10 0.17 12.76
CA SER A 230 15.43 0.68 13.13
C SER A 230 15.71 0.59 14.62
N LEU A 231 14.67 0.63 15.44
CA LEU A 231 14.71 0.47 16.89
C LEU A 231 14.75 -1.02 17.31
N GLY A 232 14.66 -1.96 16.38
CA GLY A 232 14.66 -3.40 16.65
C GLY A 232 13.33 -3.95 17.15
N TYR A 233 12.23 -3.20 16.99
CA TYR A 233 10.88 -3.65 17.29
C TYR A 233 10.22 -4.34 16.09
N GLU A 234 9.14 -5.04 16.36
CA GLU A 234 8.40 -5.84 15.39
C GLU A 234 7.08 -5.18 14.96
N ILE A 235 6.70 -5.43 13.70
CA ILE A 235 5.41 -5.07 13.14
C ILE A 235 4.73 -6.35 12.67
N GLU A 236 3.47 -6.54 13.04
CA GLU A 236 2.66 -7.71 12.65
C GLU A 236 1.54 -7.33 11.68
N ASN A 237 0.92 -8.38 11.08
CA ASN A 237 -0.21 -8.20 10.19
C ASN A 237 -1.36 -9.16 10.55
N ALA A 238 -2.54 -8.60 10.75
CA ALA A 238 -3.79 -9.33 10.96
C ALA A 238 -4.54 -9.46 9.63
N VAL A 239 -4.44 -10.62 8.98
CA VAL A 239 -4.88 -10.85 7.59
C VAL A 239 -6.39 -10.79 7.36
N ASP A 240 -7.21 -10.94 8.39
CA ASP A 240 -8.68 -10.91 8.33
C ASP A 240 -9.31 -9.84 9.25
N ALA A 241 -8.49 -8.91 9.76
CA ALA A 241 -8.96 -7.66 10.35
C ALA A 241 -9.24 -6.66 9.21
N ASN A 242 -10.43 -6.73 8.65
CA ASN A 242 -10.74 -6.05 7.39
C ASN A 242 -11.04 -4.57 7.59
N VAL A 243 -10.43 -3.76 6.73
CA VAL A 243 -10.65 -2.33 6.61
C VAL A 243 -10.83 -1.99 5.13
N TYR A 244 -11.85 -1.22 4.80
CA TYR A 244 -12.19 -0.86 3.44
C TYR A 244 -11.89 0.62 3.21
N ALA A 245 -11.01 0.90 2.26
CA ALA A 245 -10.68 2.25 1.81
C ALA A 245 -11.27 2.54 0.42
N VAL A 246 -11.58 3.79 0.16
CA VAL A 246 -12.05 4.21 -1.15
C VAL A 246 -10.88 4.27 -2.13
N ALA A 247 -10.92 3.41 -3.16
CA ALA A 247 -9.93 3.44 -4.22
C ALA A 247 -10.08 4.68 -5.12
N MET A 248 -8.96 5.18 -5.66
CA MET A 248 -8.95 6.38 -6.51
C MET A 248 -9.71 6.13 -7.82
N PRO A 249 -10.69 6.99 -8.17
CA PRO A 249 -11.60 6.72 -9.29
C PRO A 249 -11.03 7.07 -10.67
N THR A 250 -9.99 7.90 -10.76
CA THR A 250 -9.45 8.39 -12.03
C THR A 250 -7.94 8.17 -12.14
N PHE A 251 -7.42 8.15 -13.37
CA PHE A 251 -5.99 8.08 -13.65
C PHE A 251 -5.21 9.18 -12.91
N ASN A 252 -5.67 10.42 -12.98
CA ASN A 252 -4.95 11.55 -12.39
C ASN A 252 -4.89 11.48 -10.86
N THR A 253 -5.99 11.10 -10.20
CA THR A 253 -6.01 10.93 -8.74
C THR A 253 -5.14 9.76 -8.30
N THR A 254 -5.19 8.63 -9.02
CA THR A 254 -4.32 7.48 -8.78
C THR A 254 -2.84 7.86 -8.98
N ARG A 255 -2.49 8.54 -10.08
CA ARG A 255 -1.13 9.01 -10.32
C ARG A 255 -0.61 9.90 -9.19
N LYS A 256 -1.39 10.90 -8.77
CA LYS A 256 -0.99 11.80 -7.65
C LYS A 256 -0.71 11.02 -6.38
N GLN A 257 -1.58 10.07 -6.03
CA GLN A 257 -1.43 9.23 -4.84
C GLN A 257 -0.18 8.34 -4.93
N ARG A 258 0.05 7.64 -6.05
CA ARG A 258 1.22 6.76 -6.24
C ARG A 258 2.53 7.54 -6.27
N VAL A 259 2.57 8.69 -6.95
CA VAL A 259 3.75 9.56 -6.95
C VAL A 259 4.09 10.00 -5.53
N ARG A 260 3.09 10.35 -4.70
CA ARG A 260 3.31 10.68 -3.29
C ARG A 260 3.89 9.48 -2.51
N TRP A 261 3.33 8.29 -2.67
CA TRP A 261 3.79 7.08 -1.98
C TRP A 261 5.23 6.71 -2.36
N TYR A 262 5.54 6.69 -3.66
CA TYR A 262 6.87 6.30 -4.12
C TYR A 262 7.93 7.36 -3.83
N LYS A 263 7.58 8.64 -3.94
CA LYS A 263 8.47 9.73 -3.48
C LYS A 263 8.75 9.60 -1.97
N GLY A 264 7.70 9.37 -1.18
CA GLY A 264 7.84 9.16 0.26
C GLY A 264 8.67 7.93 0.62
N PHE A 265 8.55 6.83 -0.15
CA PHE A 265 9.42 5.68 -0.01
C PHE A 265 10.89 6.03 -0.24
N LEU A 266 11.21 6.76 -1.31
CA LEU A 266 12.58 7.22 -1.61
C LEU A 266 13.13 8.15 -0.52
N GLU A 267 12.31 9.06 -0.01
CA GLU A 267 12.72 10.01 1.05
C GLU A 267 12.99 9.28 2.36
N ASN A 268 12.07 8.42 2.79
CA ASN A 268 12.17 7.72 4.05
C ASN A 268 13.27 6.65 4.03
N THR A 269 13.44 5.91 2.94
CA THR A 269 14.56 4.95 2.84
C THR A 269 15.91 5.66 2.78
N GLN A 270 15.99 6.87 2.22
CA GLN A 270 17.21 7.68 2.31
C GLN A 270 17.47 8.17 3.75
N LYS A 271 16.43 8.60 4.48
CA LYS A 271 16.53 8.97 5.89
C LYS A 271 17.03 7.79 6.75
N TYR A 272 16.53 6.59 6.46
CA TYR A 272 16.87 5.34 7.14
C TYR A 272 17.88 4.48 6.34
N LYS A 273 18.80 5.09 5.57
CA LYS A 273 19.76 4.38 4.71
C LYS A 273 20.63 3.34 5.43
N HIS A 274 20.83 3.50 6.74
CA HIS A 274 21.57 2.54 7.57
C HIS A 274 20.88 1.16 7.68
N LEU A 275 19.60 1.06 7.30
CA LEU A 275 18.90 -0.21 7.20
C LEU A 275 19.32 -1.01 5.96
N LEU A 276 19.69 -0.33 4.85
CA LEU A 276 20.03 -0.96 3.58
C LEU A 276 21.35 -1.73 3.67
N PHE A 277 21.37 -2.96 3.11
CA PHE A 277 22.51 -3.86 3.09
C PHE A 277 23.11 -4.20 4.46
N SER A 278 22.34 -4.00 5.53
CA SER A 278 22.80 -4.22 6.90
C SER A 278 22.32 -5.56 7.46
N ARG A 279 23.26 -6.42 7.86
CA ARG A 279 22.98 -7.70 8.53
C ARG A 279 22.26 -7.54 9.87
N LYS A 280 22.46 -6.41 10.55
CA LYS A 280 21.80 -6.08 11.82
C LYS A 280 20.26 -6.12 11.71
N TYR A 281 19.72 -5.76 10.56
CA TYR A 281 18.28 -5.66 10.32
C TYR A 281 17.73 -6.85 9.52
N GLY A 282 18.46 -7.97 9.49
CA GLY A 282 18.03 -9.24 8.91
C GLY A 282 17.47 -9.12 7.50
N ASN A 283 16.32 -9.76 7.27
CA ASN A 283 15.70 -9.81 5.95
C ASN A 283 15.27 -8.43 5.43
N LEU A 284 14.92 -7.47 6.30
CA LEU A 284 14.59 -6.11 5.87
C LEU A 284 15.76 -5.47 5.13
N GLY A 285 16.95 -5.52 5.75
CA GLY A 285 18.14 -4.85 5.23
C GLY A 285 18.80 -5.60 4.09
N LEU A 286 18.86 -6.94 4.14
CA LEU A 286 19.59 -7.74 3.16
C LEU A 286 18.76 -8.12 1.94
N PHE A 287 17.43 -8.21 2.09
CA PHE A 287 16.58 -8.72 1.01
C PHE A 287 15.44 -7.75 0.65
N VAL A 288 14.56 -7.40 1.59
CA VAL A 288 13.29 -6.72 1.25
C VAL A 288 13.51 -5.33 0.69
N LEU A 289 14.28 -4.47 1.34
CA LEU A 289 14.57 -3.11 0.82
C LEU A 289 15.43 -3.13 -0.45
N PRO A 290 16.54 -3.90 -0.53
CA PRO A 290 17.30 -4.02 -1.78
C PRO A 290 16.46 -4.56 -2.96
N SER A 291 15.62 -5.59 -2.71
CA SER A 291 14.74 -6.15 -3.73
C SER A 291 13.68 -5.16 -4.20
N ALA A 292 13.17 -4.30 -3.32
CA ALA A 292 12.24 -3.24 -3.70
C ALA A 292 12.88 -2.26 -4.70
N TYR A 293 14.11 -1.82 -4.47
CA TYR A 293 14.85 -0.98 -5.42
C TYR A 293 15.17 -1.71 -6.73
N LEU A 294 15.66 -2.94 -6.63
CA LEU A 294 15.98 -3.75 -7.80
C LEU A 294 14.75 -3.99 -8.67
N SER A 295 13.58 -4.28 -8.07
CA SER A 295 12.34 -4.49 -8.81
C SER A 295 11.92 -3.27 -9.62
N VAL A 296 12.13 -2.05 -9.10
CA VAL A 296 11.85 -0.79 -9.84
C VAL A 296 12.78 -0.64 -11.04
N ILE A 297 14.07 -0.91 -10.86
CA ILE A 297 15.07 -0.85 -11.96
C ILE A 297 14.70 -1.86 -13.03
N LEU A 298 14.48 -3.13 -12.65
CA LEU A 298 14.17 -4.21 -13.58
C LEU A 298 12.84 -3.96 -14.31
N ALA A 299 11.80 -3.50 -13.61
CA ALA A 299 10.51 -3.14 -14.24
C ALA A 299 10.69 -2.00 -15.25
N THR A 300 11.48 -0.98 -14.93
CA THR A 300 11.75 0.14 -15.84
C THR A 300 12.49 -0.32 -17.10
N VAL A 301 13.52 -1.15 -16.94
CA VAL A 301 14.26 -1.73 -18.07
C VAL A 301 13.33 -2.59 -18.95
N MET A 302 12.52 -3.46 -18.33
CA MET A 302 11.60 -4.34 -19.04
C MET A 302 10.55 -3.57 -19.85
N VAL A 303 9.90 -2.58 -19.23
CA VAL A 303 8.90 -1.75 -19.93
C VAL A 303 9.53 -0.92 -21.04
N SER A 304 10.71 -0.32 -20.80
CA SER A 304 11.40 0.46 -21.83
C SER A 304 11.80 -0.39 -23.03
N TYR A 305 12.32 -1.60 -22.77
CA TYR A 305 12.65 -2.56 -23.84
C TYR A 305 11.40 -3.03 -24.59
N SER A 306 10.32 -3.34 -23.89
CA SER A 306 9.06 -3.76 -24.52
C SER A 306 8.49 -2.66 -25.42
N LEU A 307 8.54 -1.40 -24.99
CA LEU A 307 8.14 -0.25 -25.80
C LEU A 307 9.03 -0.07 -27.02
N TYR A 308 10.35 -0.24 -26.87
CA TYR A 308 11.29 -0.19 -28.01
C TYR A 308 10.95 -1.28 -29.04
N VAL A 309 10.82 -2.54 -28.62
CA VAL A 309 10.49 -3.66 -29.52
C VAL A 309 9.14 -3.45 -30.20
N MET A 310 8.16 -2.95 -29.46
CA MET A 310 6.83 -2.64 -30.02
C MET A 310 6.91 -1.53 -31.07
N ALA A 311 7.70 -0.48 -30.82
CA ALA A 311 7.90 0.62 -31.77
C ALA A 311 8.63 0.12 -33.03
N ASP A 312 9.70 -0.65 -32.88
CA ASP A 312 10.46 -1.24 -34.00
C ASP A 312 9.57 -2.15 -34.86
N LYS A 313 8.86 -3.11 -34.23
CA LYS A 313 7.93 -4.00 -34.96
C LYS A 313 6.81 -3.24 -35.68
N ASN A 314 6.26 -2.19 -35.07
CA ASN A 314 5.23 -1.38 -35.71
C ASN A 314 5.82 -0.57 -36.87
N TYR A 315 7.04 -0.04 -36.73
CA TYR A 315 7.76 0.62 -37.83
C TYR A 315 7.99 -0.35 -38.99
N GLN A 316 8.50 -1.56 -38.73
CA GLN A 316 8.69 -2.58 -39.77
C GLN A 316 7.36 -2.95 -40.45
N ARG A 317 6.29 -3.12 -39.70
CA ARG A 317 4.95 -3.37 -40.26
C ARG A 317 4.46 -2.19 -41.14
N PHE A 318 4.67 -0.96 -40.69
CA PHE A 318 4.33 0.22 -41.47
C PHE A 318 5.12 0.29 -42.78
N MET A 319 6.45 0.05 -42.73
CA MET A 319 7.29 0.03 -43.93
C MET A 319 6.89 -1.10 -44.89
N ASN A 320 6.55 -2.29 -44.36
CA ASN A 320 6.04 -3.36 -45.21
C ASN A 320 4.71 -3.00 -45.90
N LEU A 321 3.77 -2.34 -45.19
CA LEU A 321 2.54 -1.85 -45.75
C LEU A 321 2.79 -0.77 -46.83
N TYR A 322 3.68 0.16 -46.54
CA TYR A 322 4.10 1.19 -47.47
C TYR A 322 4.63 0.59 -48.79
N ASN A 323 5.49 -0.40 -48.69
CA ASN A 323 6.11 -1.10 -49.83
C ASN A 323 5.09 -1.89 -50.67
N VAL A 324 3.94 -2.28 -50.13
CA VAL A 324 2.85 -2.97 -50.84
C VAL A 324 1.65 -2.03 -51.12
N ASN A 325 1.89 -0.71 -51.17
CA ASN A 325 0.88 0.31 -51.47
C ASN A 325 -0.37 0.21 -50.55
N PHE A 326 -0.19 -0.09 -49.26
CA PHE A 326 -1.25 -0.21 -48.26
C PHE A 326 -2.30 -1.30 -48.58
N ASP A 327 -1.91 -2.40 -49.20
CA ASP A 327 -2.79 -3.57 -49.33
C ASP A 327 -3.10 -4.20 -47.96
N ILE A 328 -4.19 -3.69 -47.34
CA ILE A 328 -4.62 -4.08 -45.97
C ILE A 328 -5.14 -5.52 -45.95
N TRP A 329 -5.60 -6.06 -47.05
CA TRP A 329 -6.15 -7.42 -47.12
C TRP A 329 -5.11 -8.50 -46.80
N ARG A 330 -3.84 -8.26 -47.09
CA ARG A 330 -2.72 -9.16 -46.70
C ARG A 330 -2.47 -9.21 -45.20
N LEU A 331 -2.89 -8.20 -44.42
CA LEU A 331 -2.80 -8.22 -42.95
C LEU A 331 -3.87 -9.06 -42.28
N LEU A 332 -4.99 -9.32 -43.00
CA LEU A 332 -6.13 -10.07 -42.48
C LEU A 332 -6.00 -11.58 -42.72
N GLU A 333 -4.94 -12.04 -43.39
CA GLU A 333 -4.58 -13.45 -43.44
C GLU A 333 -4.06 -13.92 -42.08
N PHE A 334 -4.97 -14.14 -41.14
CA PHE A 334 -4.64 -14.68 -39.82
C PHE A 334 -4.50 -16.20 -39.91
N LYS A 335 -3.27 -16.70 -40.07
CA LYS A 335 -2.97 -18.13 -40.02
C LYS A 335 -2.75 -18.53 -38.56
N TRP A 336 -3.74 -19.13 -37.95
CA TRP A 336 -3.57 -19.82 -36.65
C TRP A 336 -2.88 -21.16 -36.89
N ASP A 337 -1.62 -21.23 -36.49
CA ASP A 337 -0.91 -22.53 -36.47
C ASP A 337 -0.43 -22.77 -35.03
N ILE A 338 -1.02 -23.77 -34.42
CA ILE A 338 -0.73 -24.18 -33.04
C ILE A 338 0.73 -24.63 -32.86
N PHE A 339 1.41 -24.99 -33.97
CA PHE A 339 2.83 -25.35 -33.99
C PHE A 339 3.77 -24.13 -33.85
N TYR A 340 3.28 -22.88 -33.99
CA TYR A 340 4.05 -21.66 -33.74
C TYR A 340 3.97 -21.17 -32.30
N LEU A 341 3.46 -21.98 -31.35
CA LEU A 341 3.62 -21.65 -29.94
C LEU A 341 5.12 -21.60 -29.63
N ASP A 342 5.59 -20.41 -29.28
CA ASP A 342 6.97 -20.20 -28.84
C ASP A 342 7.26 -21.08 -27.62
N GLN A 343 8.07 -22.13 -27.81
CA GLN A 343 8.50 -23.06 -26.75
C GLN A 343 9.78 -22.58 -26.07
N SER A 344 10.10 -21.29 -26.17
CA SER A 344 11.27 -20.72 -25.53
C SER A 344 11.22 -20.93 -24.00
N PRO A 345 12.39 -21.11 -23.36
CA PRO A 345 12.46 -21.16 -21.90
C PRO A 345 11.83 -19.92 -21.25
N LEU A 346 11.86 -18.78 -21.93
CA LEU A 346 11.24 -17.53 -21.44
C LEU A 346 9.72 -17.64 -21.34
N MET A 347 9.07 -18.31 -22.29
CA MET A 347 7.61 -18.58 -22.22
C MET A 347 7.27 -19.48 -21.02
N ILE A 348 8.07 -20.53 -20.78
CA ILE A 348 7.88 -21.44 -19.64
C ILE A 348 8.00 -20.68 -18.33
N ILE A 349 9.05 -19.85 -18.19
CA ILE A 349 9.24 -18.98 -17.01
C ILE A 349 8.05 -18.02 -16.85
N GLY A 350 7.57 -17.43 -17.95
CA GLY A 350 6.40 -16.53 -17.95
C GLY A 350 5.12 -17.21 -17.48
N LEU A 351 4.84 -18.42 -17.98
CA LEU A 351 3.69 -19.21 -17.54
C LEU A 351 3.77 -19.61 -16.07
N ALA A 352 4.97 -20.01 -15.61
CA ALA A 352 5.21 -20.33 -14.20
C ALA A 352 4.99 -19.08 -13.31
N ALA A 353 5.50 -17.93 -13.70
CA ALA A 353 5.29 -16.66 -12.99
C ALA A 353 3.81 -16.27 -12.96
N LEU A 354 3.08 -16.45 -14.07
CA LEU A 354 1.63 -16.22 -14.14
C LEU A 354 0.88 -17.14 -13.18
N ALA A 355 1.18 -18.44 -13.17
CA ALA A 355 0.54 -19.41 -12.28
C ALA A 355 0.78 -19.07 -10.80
N ILE A 356 2.00 -18.69 -10.44
CA ILE A 356 2.33 -18.27 -9.08
C ILE A 356 1.62 -16.96 -8.73
N GLY A 357 1.56 -16.00 -9.65
CA GLY A 357 0.82 -14.75 -9.44
C GLY A 357 -0.67 -14.99 -9.16
N ILE A 358 -1.30 -15.90 -9.91
CA ILE A 358 -2.69 -16.33 -9.66
C ILE A 358 -2.81 -16.98 -8.28
N ALA A 359 -1.89 -17.89 -7.93
CA ALA A 359 -1.88 -18.56 -6.63
C ALA A 359 -1.77 -17.56 -5.48
N MET A 360 -0.90 -16.55 -5.57
CA MET A 360 -0.75 -15.50 -4.57
C MET A 360 -2.05 -14.72 -4.37
N ILE A 361 -2.75 -14.37 -5.45
CA ILE A 361 -4.03 -13.65 -5.38
C ILE A 361 -5.14 -14.52 -4.78
N VAL A 362 -5.20 -15.80 -5.16
CA VAL A 362 -6.16 -16.76 -4.59
C VAL A 362 -5.90 -16.93 -3.09
N LEU A 363 -4.64 -17.05 -2.68
CA LEU A 363 -4.26 -17.11 -1.26
C LEU A 363 -4.63 -15.82 -0.53
N ALA A 364 -4.32 -14.65 -1.08
CA ALA A 364 -4.71 -13.36 -0.53
C ALA A 364 -6.23 -13.26 -0.33
N LYS A 365 -7.01 -13.65 -1.35
CA LYS A 365 -8.47 -13.69 -1.29
C LYS A 365 -8.97 -14.58 -0.14
N ARG A 366 -8.42 -15.79 -0.01
CA ARG A 366 -8.80 -16.75 1.06
C ARG A 366 -8.43 -16.23 2.45
N MET A 367 -7.21 -15.72 2.61
CA MET A 367 -6.69 -15.21 3.88
C MET A 367 -7.49 -14.01 4.39
N SER A 368 -7.83 -13.09 3.49
CA SER A 368 -8.58 -11.86 3.83
C SER A 368 -10.10 -12.07 3.82
N ARG A 369 -10.59 -13.27 3.49
CA ARG A 369 -12.02 -13.57 3.33
C ARG A 369 -12.72 -12.65 2.33
N GLU A 370 -12.03 -12.31 1.21
CA GLU A 370 -12.60 -11.44 0.18
C GLU A 370 -13.70 -12.17 -0.61
N LYS A 371 -14.87 -11.51 -0.73
CA LYS A 371 -16.06 -12.09 -1.39
C LYS A 371 -16.21 -11.66 -2.85
N GLN A 372 -15.59 -10.56 -3.27
CA GLN A 372 -15.72 -10.02 -4.62
C GLN A 372 -15.18 -10.98 -5.69
N SER A 373 -15.82 -10.97 -6.87
CA SER A 373 -15.26 -11.62 -8.06
C SER A 373 -14.04 -10.85 -8.56
N LEU A 374 -12.93 -11.54 -8.83
CA LEU A 374 -11.66 -10.92 -9.16
C LEU A 374 -11.24 -11.10 -10.63
N THR A 375 -11.98 -11.88 -11.43
CA THR A 375 -11.55 -12.27 -12.79
C THR A 375 -11.25 -11.05 -13.67
N LEU A 376 -12.23 -10.15 -13.84
CA LEU A 376 -12.02 -8.95 -14.64
C LEU A 376 -10.95 -8.03 -14.05
N ASN A 377 -10.94 -7.88 -12.72
CA ASN A 377 -9.96 -7.05 -12.03
C ASN A 377 -8.53 -7.58 -12.27
N TYR A 378 -8.35 -8.91 -12.26
CA TYR A 378 -7.07 -9.56 -12.52
C TYR A 378 -6.59 -9.37 -13.96
N VAL A 379 -7.47 -9.56 -14.93
CA VAL A 379 -7.15 -9.34 -16.35
C VAL A 379 -6.65 -7.91 -16.57
N LEU A 380 -7.40 -6.92 -16.06
CA LEU A 380 -7.01 -5.52 -16.18
C LEU A 380 -5.68 -5.23 -15.48
N PHE A 381 -5.47 -5.80 -14.28
CA PHE A 381 -4.22 -5.66 -13.53
C PHE A 381 -3.04 -6.23 -14.32
N MET A 382 -3.16 -7.43 -14.86
CA MET A 382 -2.10 -8.13 -15.58
C MET A 382 -1.59 -7.31 -16.78
N PHE A 383 -2.49 -6.71 -17.56
CA PHE A 383 -2.09 -5.96 -18.76
C PHE A 383 -1.68 -4.51 -18.48
N LEU A 384 -2.26 -3.86 -17.48
CA LEU A 384 -2.08 -2.42 -17.28
C LEU A 384 -1.14 -2.07 -16.13
N TYR A 385 -0.99 -2.95 -15.12
CA TYR A 385 -0.32 -2.54 -13.89
C TYR A 385 1.18 -2.28 -14.08
N LEU A 386 1.90 -3.14 -14.79
CA LEU A 386 3.36 -3.00 -14.93
C LEU A 386 3.77 -1.71 -15.67
N PRO A 387 3.17 -1.34 -16.83
CA PRO A 387 3.43 -0.04 -17.46
C PRO A 387 3.06 1.15 -16.57
N LEU A 388 1.91 1.07 -15.86
CA LEU A 388 1.48 2.12 -14.95
C LEU A 388 2.42 2.26 -13.74
N TYR A 389 2.84 1.16 -13.15
CA TYR A 389 3.80 1.11 -12.04
C TYR A 389 5.11 1.79 -12.43
N THR A 390 5.67 1.44 -13.59
CA THR A 390 6.89 2.07 -14.12
C THR A 390 6.69 3.57 -14.35
N PHE A 391 5.58 3.96 -14.98
CA PHE A 391 5.26 5.36 -15.22
C PHE A 391 5.16 6.17 -13.91
N TRP A 392 4.51 5.64 -12.88
CA TRP A 392 4.38 6.32 -11.59
C TRP A 392 5.74 6.44 -10.87
N TRP A 393 6.60 5.42 -10.96
CA TRP A 393 7.94 5.48 -10.39
C TRP A 393 8.81 6.51 -11.07
N LEU A 394 8.81 6.58 -12.40
CA LEU A 394 9.54 7.60 -13.15
C LEU A 394 9.06 9.02 -12.78
N ASN A 395 7.75 9.21 -12.60
CA ASN A 395 7.19 10.47 -12.11
C ASN A 395 7.63 10.79 -10.67
N ALA A 396 7.72 9.79 -9.80
CA ALA A 396 8.16 9.97 -8.41
C ALA A 396 9.64 10.33 -8.33
N ILE A 397 10.49 9.65 -9.09
CA ILE A 397 11.92 9.95 -9.21
C ILE A 397 12.11 11.39 -9.73
N HIS A 398 11.40 11.76 -10.82
CA HIS A 398 11.43 13.11 -11.34
C HIS A 398 10.97 14.15 -10.31
N ALA A 399 9.89 13.89 -9.58
CA ALA A 399 9.39 14.77 -8.52
C ALA A 399 10.41 14.90 -7.37
N ARG A 400 11.14 13.82 -7.07
CA ARG A 400 12.22 13.81 -6.05
C ARG A 400 13.40 14.67 -6.49
N ILE A 401 13.91 14.48 -7.72
CA ILE A 401 15.04 15.25 -8.27
C ILE A 401 14.71 16.74 -8.33
N LYS A 402 13.48 17.10 -8.72
CA LYS A 402 13.05 18.51 -8.79
C LYS A 402 12.56 19.09 -7.46
N ASN A 403 12.68 18.38 -6.35
CA ASN A 403 12.15 18.77 -5.04
C ASN A 403 10.71 19.28 -5.09
N LYS A 404 9.88 18.73 -6.01
CA LYS A 404 8.48 19.11 -6.11
C LYS A 404 7.73 18.73 -4.85
N ASP A 405 7.02 19.68 -4.27
CA ASP A 405 6.12 19.40 -3.16
C ASP A 405 4.94 18.55 -3.66
N VAL A 406 4.76 17.38 -3.06
CA VAL A 406 3.66 16.45 -3.32
C VAL A 406 2.88 16.30 -2.02
N GLY A 407 2.37 17.44 -1.52
CA GLY A 407 1.62 17.50 -0.26
C GLY A 407 0.34 16.65 -0.28
N TRP A 408 -0.14 16.33 0.91
CA TRP A 408 -1.44 15.70 1.10
C TRP A 408 -2.53 16.62 0.52
N ARG A 409 -3.31 16.15 -0.47
CA ARG A 409 -4.35 16.90 -1.20
C ARG A 409 -3.92 18.22 -1.87
N GLY A 410 -2.63 18.34 -2.28
CA GLY A 410 -2.18 19.41 -3.16
C GLY A 410 -1.91 20.76 -2.53
N ARG A 411 -1.84 20.89 -1.20
CA ARG A 411 -1.34 22.09 -0.53
C ARG A 411 0.19 22.11 -0.46
N LYS A 412 0.78 23.27 -0.77
CA LYS A 412 2.22 23.48 -0.73
C LYS A 412 2.69 23.54 0.74
N ARG A 413 3.67 22.72 1.09
CA ARG A 413 4.29 22.60 2.42
C ARG A 413 4.86 23.93 2.96
N LYS A 414 5.27 24.85 2.08
CA LYS A 414 5.82 26.16 2.43
C LYS A 414 4.87 27.08 3.20
N GLU A 415 3.55 26.90 3.10
CA GLU A 415 2.59 27.74 3.82
C GLU A 415 2.41 27.32 5.29
N ALA A 416 2.76 26.07 5.65
CA ALA A 416 2.68 25.58 7.02
C ALA A 416 3.90 25.98 7.87
N GLU A 417 5.09 26.10 7.28
CA GLU A 417 6.33 26.47 7.99
C GLU A 417 6.40 27.96 8.34
N ILE A 418 5.73 28.84 7.57
CA ILE A 418 5.76 30.29 7.76
C ILE A 418 4.86 30.77 8.93
N LYS A 419 3.95 29.94 9.44
CA LYS A 419 3.02 30.31 10.52
C LYS A 419 3.45 29.91 11.93
N TYR A 420 4.60 29.28 12.10
CA TYR A 420 5.12 28.83 13.40
C TYR A 420 6.56 29.32 13.70
N ALA A 421 7.08 30.29 12.95
CA ALA A 421 8.32 31.01 13.23
C ALA A 421 8.06 32.29 14.04
#